data_884e60f37c84088239a1be0ebb95ec74
#
_entry.id   884e60f37c84088239a1be0ebb95ec74
#
_cell.length_a   1.000
_cell.length_b   1.000
_cell.length_c   1.000
_cell.angle_alpha   90.00
_cell.angle_beta   90.00
_cell.angle_gamma   90.00
#
_symmetry.space_group_name_H-M   'P 1'
#
loop_
_entity.id
_entity.type
_entity.pdbx_description
1 polymer ?
#
loop_
_entity_poly.entity_id
_entity_poly.type
_entity_poly.pdbx_seq_one_letter_code
_entity_poly.pdbx_strand_id
1 'polypeptide(L)'
;MNRILLFYIFLLACLFSACSFSSKSGIEIERAGNGYKLYIDGRETYIKGVGGTYRLDVATQSGANAFRTWGGTVEEVKKTLTLASENKMYVMQGIGMTKDSIRYYDDAYKDKMREEVRLLAETFKNDTCLLAWGIGNEIELGNANIGAAWRFVEELAQLIKSIDQRHLVSTVISYNPSALDSIAKYVPSLDYVGINVYGPMGEIRQTFEQSDYKGAFMITEWGPTGWWETTSTEWKAPIEQTSEEKRQIYEERYTQHISANPRCLGSFVFLWGQKEERTPTWFSMFVEDNVDQLPLRGEKTPMVEAMQRVWTNKELTETARIIEAMTINHKHAIDNIRLKVGVPFTAQVDVTDKENNSLIYVWEILKEATVLGFGGSYEPRPERVGEVTTSDANTYETTIHTSGNYRLYGYVLDNTGFVSTVNVPFQVINKE
;
A
#
# COMPACT_ATOMS: atom_id res chain seq x y z
N MET A 1 42.73 -52.82 -33.13
CA MET A 1 43.06 -51.82 -32.10
C MET A 1 42.60 -50.37 -32.45
N ASN A 2 41.97 -50.15 -33.59
CA ASN A 2 41.64 -48.78 -34.06
C ASN A 2 40.15 -48.38 -34.05
N ARG A 3 39.26 -49.16 -33.44
CA ARG A 3 37.82 -48.82 -33.36
C ARG A 3 37.36 -48.34 -31.96
N ILE A 4 38.16 -48.58 -30.94
CA ILE A 4 37.86 -48.18 -29.57
C ILE A 4 38.35 -46.76 -29.29
N LEU A 5 39.33 -46.26 -29.99
CA LEU A 5 39.86 -44.88 -29.79
C LEU A 5 38.97 -43.80 -30.40
N LEU A 6 38.17 -44.11 -31.43
CA LEU A 6 37.22 -43.13 -32.02
C LEU A 6 35.95 -42.91 -31.17
N PHE A 7 35.60 -43.89 -30.34
CA PHE A 7 34.39 -43.74 -29.47
C PHE A 7 34.65 -42.88 -28.25
N TYR A 8 35.90 -42.82 -27.77
CA TYR A 8 36.26 -41.95 -26.63
C TYR A 8 36.44 -40.49 -27.02
N ILE A 9 36.80 -40.20 -28.27
CA ILE A 9 36.93 -38.81 -28.76
C ILE A 9 35.57 -38.17 -29.01
N PHE A 10 34.54 -38.96 -29.36
CA PHE A 10 33.18 -38.45 -29.53
C PHE A 10 32.45 -38.24 -28.20
N LEU A 11 32.79 -38.97 -27.12
CA LEU A 11 32.20 -38.78 -25.78
C LEU A 11 32.83 -37.60 -25.03
N LEU A 12 34.04 -37.15 -25.38
CA LEU A 12 34.65 -35.97 -24.76
C LEU A 12 34.25 -34.65 -25.42
N ALA A 13 33.70 -34.69 -26.65
CA ALA A 13 33.23 -33.50 -27.35
C ALA A 13 31.80 -33.06 -26.93
N CYS A 14 31.05 -33.92 -26.25
CA CYS A 14 29.69 -33.60 -25.75
C CYS A 14 29.65 -32.99 -24.34
N LEU A 15 30.76 -32.83 -23.65
CA LEU A 15 30.83 -32.32 -22.27
C LEU A 15 31.25 -30.85 -22.16
N PHE A 16 31.45 -30.15 -23.28
CA PHE A 16 31.79 -28.71 -23.28
C PHE A 16 30.78 -27.81 -24.00
N SER A 17 29.49 -28.21 -24.06
CA SER A 17 28.41 -27.23 -24.19
C SER A 17 27.98 -26.80 -22.79
N ALA A 18 28.90 -26.31 -21.99
CA ALA A 18 28.56 -25.40 -20.91
C ALA A 18 27.96 -24.18 -21.60
N CYS A 19 26.62 -24.10 -21.65
CA CYS A 19 25.95 -22.83 -21.79
C CYS A 19 26.55 -21.93 -20.71
N SER A 20 27.46 -21.06 -21.10
CA SER A 20 27.78 -19.88 -20.33
C SER A 20 26.48 -19.05 -20.33
N PHE A 21 25.60 -19.29 -19.35
CA PHE A 21 24.65 -18.31 -18.93
C PHE A 21 25.49 -17.14 -18.45
N SER A 22 25.80 -16.22 -19.35
CA SER A 22 26.15 -14.88 -18.98
C SER A 22 24.92 -14.37 -18.23
N SER A 23 24.94 -14.42 -16.89
CA SER A 23 23.93 -13.77 -16.08
C SER A 23 24.02 -12.29 -16.41
N LYS A 24 23.10 -11.78 -17.21
CA LYS A 24 22.97 -10.35 -17.40
C LYS A 24 22.81 -9.75 -16.01
N SER A 25 23.75 -8.91 -15.62
CA SER A 25 23.66 -8.16 -14.38
C SER A 25 22.78 -6.94 -14.62
N GLY A 26 21.75 -6.76 -13.83
CA GLY A 26 20.85 -5.63 -13.94
C GLY A 26 19.38 -6.01 -13.79
N ILE A 27 18.52 -5.01 -13.93
CA ILE A 27 17.07 -5.18 -13.84
C ILE A 27 16.48 -4.87 -15.22
N GLU A 28 15.73 -5.82 -15.75
CA GLU A 28 15.19 -5.73 -17.11
C GLU A 28 13.69 -6.06 -17.12
N ILE A 29 12.94 -5.35 -17.97
CA ILE A 29 11.55 -5.66 -18.28
C ILE A 29 11.51 -6.18 -19.71
N GLU A 30 11.05 -7.41 -19.89
CA GLU A 30 10.95 -8.05 -21.21
C GLU A 30 9.48 -8.24 -21.59
N ARG A 31 9.17 -8.05 -22.86
CA ARG A 31 7.84 -8.36 -23.39
C ARG A 31 7.67 -9.87 -23.50
N ALA A 32 6.58 -10.40 -22.93
CA ALA A 32 6.26 -11.83 -22.91
C ALA A 32 4.81 -12.04 -23.36
N GLY A 33 4.61 -12.49 -24.60
CA GLY A 33 3.28 -12.65 -25.19
C GLY A 33 2.51 -11.32 -25.23
N ASN A 34 1.37 -11.27 -24.56
CA ASN A 34 0.52 -10.08 -24.42
C ASN A 34 0.85 -9.23 -23.17
N GLY A 35 1.90 -9.57 -22.45
CA GLY A 35 2.29 -8.92 -21.20
C GLY A 35 3.78 -8.64 -21.09
N TYR A 36 4.24 -8.54 -19.85
CA TYR A 36 5.61 -8.23 -19.50
C TYR A 36 6.10 -9.10 -18.35
N LYS A 37 7.40 -9.31 -18.28
CA LYS A 37 8.09 -9.99 -17.18
C LYS A 37 9.24 -9.13 -16.69
N LEU A 38 9.46 -9.15 -15.39
CA LEU A 38 10.57 -8.49 -14.72
C LEU A 38 11.66 -9.53 -14.43
N TYR A 39 12.89 -9.18 -14.77
CA TYR A 39 14.07 -9.97 -14.44
C TYR A 39 15.02 -9.15 -13.58
N ILE A 40 15.48 -9.72 -12.48
CA ILE A 40 16.51 -9.15 -11.62
C ILE A 40 17.71 -10.09 -11.62
N ASP A 41 18.84 -9.63 -12.14
CA ASP A 41 20.05 -10.41 -12.33
C ASP A 41 19.76 -11.77 -13.02
N GLY A 42 18.94 -11.72 -14.07
CA GLY A 42 18.54 -12.87 -14.89
C GLY A 42 17.49 -13.79 -14.28
N ARG A 43 16.92 -13.46 -13.11
CA ARG A 43 15.86 -14.25 -12.45
C ARG A 43 14.50 -13.57 -12.66
N GLU A 44 13.56 -14.31 -13.23
CA GLU A 44 12.16 -13.84 -13.29
C GLU A 44 11.64 -13.58 -11.88
N THR A 45 11.14 -12.38 -11.67
CA THR A 45 10.68 -11.91 -10.35
C THR A 45 9.35 -11.18 -10.50
N TYR A 46 8.40 -11.49 -9.63
CA TYR A 46 7.17 -10.75 -9.49
C TYR A 46 7.19 -9.97 -8.18
N ILE A 47 6.90 -8.67 -8.22
CA ILE A 47 7.00 -7.81 -7.02
C ILE A 47 5.79 -8.01 -6.12
N LYS A 48 6.07 -8.48 -4.91
CA LYS A 48 5.15 -8.62 -3.78
C LYS A 48 5.57 -7.58 -2.75
N GLY A 49 5.09 -6.36 -2.93
CA GLY A 49 5.61 -5.20 -2.21
C GLY A 49 4.68 -4.67 -1.14
N VAL A 50 5.28 -3.96 -0.19
CA VAL A 50 4.60 -3.20 0.86
C VAL A 50 4.93 -1.71 0.76
N GLY A 51 3.95 -0.84 1.02
CA GLY A 51 4.17 0.60 1.15
C GLY A 51 4.58 0.96 2.57
N GLY A 52 5.78 1.53 2.74
CA GLY A 52 6.34 1.87 4.04
C GLY A 52 7.40 0.90 4.54
N THR A 53 7.94 1.19 5.72
CA THR A 53 9.10 0.48 6.31
C THR A 53 8.80 -0.14 7.68
N TYR A 54 7.53 -0.18 8.08
CA TYR A 54 7.13 -0.73 9.37
C TYR A 54 7.24 -2.24 9.37
N ARG A 55 7.84 -2.84 10.40
CA ARG A 55 7.92 -4.31 10.61
C ARG A 55 8.23 -5.11 9.33
N LEU A 56 9.33 -4.78 8.65
CA LEU A 56 9.74 -5.48 7.42
C LEU A 56 10.06 -6.96 7.63
N ASP A 57 10.41 -7.35 8.86
CA ASP A 57 10.51 -8.74 9.29
C ASP A 57 9.20 -9.49 9.09
N VAL A 58 8.07 -8.91 9.51
CA VAL A 58 6.73 -9.48 9.30
C VAL A 58 6.38 -9.48 7.81
N ALA A 59 6.75 -8.43 7.05
CA ALA A 59 6.51 -8.39 5.62
C ALA A 59 7.21 -9.55 4.90
N THR A 60 8.48 -9.77 5.20
CA THR A 60 9.26 -10.88 4.62
C THR A 60 8.66 -12.24 5.02
N GLN A 61 8.28 -12.44 6.28
CA GLN A 61 7.62 -13.67 6.75
C GLN A 61 6.27 -13.88 6.04
N SER A 62 5.56 -12.80 5.69
CA SER A 62 4.32 -12.85 4.93
C SER A 62 4.53 -13.09 3.43
N GLY A 63 5.78 -13.16 2.95
CA GLY A 63 6.12 -13.46 1.55
C GLY A 63 6.36 -12.23 0.69
N ALA A 64 6.45 -11.03 1.26
CA ALA A 64 6.87 -9.84 0.55
C ALA A 64 8.36 -9.92 0.16
N ASN A 65 8.70 -9.32 -0.98
CA ASN A 65 10.07 -9.26 -1.49
C ASN A 65 10.54 -7.83 -1.82
N ALA A 66 9.66 -6.84 -1.65
CA ALA A 66 9.99 -5.44 -1.91
C ALA A 66 9.21 -4.51 -0.97
N PHE A 67 9.70 -3.28 -0.83
CA PHE A 67 8.94 -2.19 -0.23
C PHE A 67 9.15 -0.88 -0.99
N ARG A 68 8.25 0.08 -0.75
CA ARG A 68 8.25 1.38 -1.40
C ARG A 68 8.36 2.51 -0.40
N THR A 69 9.12 3.56 -0.77
CA THR A 69 9.21 4.85 -0.08
C THR A 69 8.81 5.99 -1.01
N TRP A 70 8.56 7.20 -0.48
CA TRP A 70 8.04 8.34 -1.26
C TRP A 70 9.04 9.47 -1.46
N GLY A 71 10.20 9.40 -0.82
CA GLY A 71 11.26 10.39 -0.90
C GLY A 71 12.35 10.13 0.12
N GLY A 72 13.30 11.03 0.21
CA GLY A 72 14.36 11.01 1.21
C GLY A 72 15.63 11.69 0.74
N THR A 73 16.39 12.21 1.69
CA THR A 73 17.76 12.67 1.51
C THR A 73 18.69 11.49 1.27
N VAL A 74 19.92 11.73 0.83
CA VAL A 74 20.94 10.67 0.64
C VAL A 74 21.11 9.81 1.90
N GLU A 75 21.13 10.43 3.07
CA GLU A 75 21.27 9.70 4.35
C GLU A 75 20.05 8.84 4.68
N GLU A 76 18.84 9.31 4.37
CA GLU A 76 17.62 8.54 4.56
C GLU A 76 17.52 7.38 3.56
N VAL A 77 17.88 7.61 2.30
CA VAL A 77 17.94 6.54 1.28
C VAL A 77 18.97 5.49 1.66
N LYS A 78 20.13 5.88 2.16
CA LYS A 78 21.15 4.95 2.65
C LYS A 78 20.60 4.06 3.78
N LYS A 79 19.89 4.64 4.75
CA LYS A 79 19.22 3.87 5.82
C LYS A 79 18.16 2.93 5.25
N THR A 80 17.38 3.40 4.29
CA THR A 80 16.37 2.59 3.58
C THR A 80 16.99 1.36 2.90
N LEU A 81 18.09 1.54 2.18
CA LEU A 81 18.80 0.45 1.49
C LEU A 81 19.49 -0.50 2.48
N THR A 82 19.97 0.01 3.63
CA THR A 82 20.45 -0.85 4.72
C THR A 82 19.34 -1.75 5.25
N LEU A 83 18.15 -1.19 5.56
CA LEU A 83 16.99 -1.97 5.98
C LEU A 83 16.56 -2.99 4.92
N ALA A 84 16.64 -2.65 3.65
CA ALA A 84 16.35 -3.57 2.55
C ALA A 84 17.32 -4.77 2.54
N SER A 85 18.61 -4.50 2.69
CA SER A 85 19.65 -5.54 2.74
C SER A 85 19.45 -6.47 3.94
N GLU A 86 19.18 -5.93 5.12
CA GLU A 86 18.92 -6.69 6.34
C GLU A 86 17.71 -7.61 6.21
N ASN A 87 16.65 -7.16 5.52
CA ASN A 87 15.42 -7.93 5.30
C ASN A 87 15.39 -8.70 3.97
N LYS A 88 16.47 -8.64 3.16
CA LYS A 88 16.56 -9.29 1.83
C LYS A 88 15.43 -8.88 0.90
N MET A 89 15.12 -7.60 0.88
CA MET A 89 14.05 -7.00 0.09
C MET A 89 14.60 -6.03 -0.95
N TYR A 90 13.84 -5.80 -2.01
CA TYR A 90 14.09 -4.74 -2.98
C TYR A 90 13.38 -3.45 -2.57
N VAL A 91 13.86 -2.31 -3.09
CA VAL A 91 13.27 -0.98 -2.82
C VAL A 91 12.86 -0.29 -4.10
N MET A 92 11.60 0.14 -4.17
CA MET A 92 11.20 1.24 -5.06
C MET A 92 11.38 2.54 -4.29
N GLN A 93 12.48 3.26 -4.58
CA GLN A 93 12.82 4.51 -3.92
C GLN A 93 12.14 5.68 -4.59
N GLY A 94 11.30 6.39 -3.84
CA GLY A 94 10.66 7.60 -4.32
C GLY A 94 11.63 8.79 -4.38
N ILE A 95 11.37 9.67 -5.33
CA ILE A 95 11.97 11.01 -5.43
C ILE A 95 10.83 12.01 -5.26
N GLY A 96 10.84 12.75 -4.16
CA GLY A 96 9.78 13.68 -3.81
C GLY A 96 9.71 14.85 -4.80
N MET A 97 8.53 15.08 -5.39
CA MET A 97 8.25 16.24 -6.24
C MET A 97 7.03 17.01 -5.71
N THR A 98 7.01 18.29 -5.96
CA THR A 98 5.88 19.13 -5.54
C THR A 98 4.62 18.85 -6.36
N LYS A 99 3.45 18.96 -5.71
CA LYS A 99 2.15 18.97 -6.39
C LYS A 99 1.74 20.38 -6.89
N ASP A 100 2.55 21.41 -6.62
CA ASP A 100 2.32 22.77 -7.13
C ASP A 100 2.86 22.90 -8.57
N SER A 101 1.96 22.91 -9.55
CA SER A 101 2.31 22.96 -10.97
C SER A 101 3.07 24.23 -11.40
N ILE A 102 2.97 25.34 -10.63
CA ILE A 102 3.67 26.59 -10.92
C ILE A 102 5.18 26.42 -10.78
N ARG A 103 5.62 25.58 -9.83
CA ARG A 103 7.04 25.32 -9.58
C ARG A 103 7.78 24.73 -10.78
N TYR A 104 7.08 24.07 -11.71
CA TYR A 104 7.71 23.51 -12.91
C TYR A 104 8.08 24.56 -13.98
N TYR A 105 7.77 25.84 -13.72
CA TYR A 105 8.25 26.99 -14.47
C TYR A 105 9.37 27.76 -13.72
N ASP A 106 9.70 27.36 -12.52
CA ASP A 106 10.74 27.95 -11.67
C ASP A 106 12.09 27.22 -11.93
N ASP A 107 13.02 27.90 -12.56
CA ASP A 107 14.32 27.31 -12.90
C ASP A 107 15.15 26.99 -11.64
N ALA A 108 15.04 27.77 -10.57
CA ALA A 108 15.75 27.49 -9.32
C ALA A 108 15.24 26.20 -8.67
N TYR A 109 13.94 25.93 -8.71
CA TYR A 109 13.37 24.65 -8.27
C TYR A 109 13.87 23.50 -9.13
N LYS A 110 13.86 23.64 -10.44
CA LYS A 110 14.32 22.59 -11.37
C LYS A 110 15.81 22.29 -11.21
N ASP A 111 16.65 23.33 -11.07
CA ASP A 111 18.09 23.16 -10.88
C ASP A 111 18.39 22.42 -9.57
N LYS A 112 17.71 22.77 -8.49
CA LYS A 112 17.81 22.07 -7.22
C LYS A 112 17.43 20.59 -7.37
N MET A 113 16.31 20.29 -8.01
CA MET A 113 15.85 18.91 -8.24
C MET A 113 16.83 18.10 -9.10
N ARG A 114 17.41 18.71 -10.16
CA ARG A 114 18.44 18.05 -10.98
C ARG A 114 19.66 17.65 -10.15
N GLU A 115 20.12 18.54 -9.28
CA GLU A 115 21.28 18.25 -8.43
C GLU A 115 20.98 17.17 -7.40
N GLU A 116 19.83 17.22 -6.73
CA GLU A 116 19.38 16.18 -5.79
C GLU A 116 19.27 14.81 -6.47
N VAL A 117 18.65 14.75 -7.64
CA VAL A 117 18.48 13.51 -8.42
C VAL A 117 19.82 12.97 -8.90
N ARG A 118 20.72 13.85 -9.39
CA ARG A 118 22.09 13.49 -9.79
C ARG A 118 22.83 12.83 -8.63
N LEU A 119 22.81 13.48 -7.48
CA LEU A 119 23.52 13.00 -6.29
C LEU A 119 23.00 11.65 -5.83
N LEU A 120 21.67 11.45 -5.83
CA LEU A 120 21.06 10.15 -5.48
C LEU A 120 21.48 9.07 -6.48
N ALA A 121 21.37 9.32 -7.78
CA ALA A 121 21.71 8.36 -8.81
C ALA A 121 23.21 7.99 -8.77
N GLU A 122 24.11 8.98 -8.66
CA GLU A 122 25.55 8.74 -8.57
C GLU A 122 25.94 7.92 -7.34
N THR A 123 25.26 8.18 -6.20
CA THR A 123 25.56 7.52 -4.93
C THR A 123 25.10 6.05 -4.94
N PHE A 124 23.92 5.76 -5.51
CA PHE A 124 23.27 4.46 -5.32
C PHE A 124 23.18 3.59 -6.58
N LYS A 125 23.71 4.02 -7.74
CA LYS A 125 23.66 3.27 -9.03
C LYS A 125 24.18 1.83 -8.99
N ASN A 126 24.94 1.45 -7.98
CA ASN A 126 25.49 0.11 -7.82
C ASN A 126 24.83 -0.69 -6.69
N ASP A 127 23.82 -0.14 -6.01
CA ASP A 127 23.16 -0.82 -4.89
C ASP A 127 22.27 -1.95 -5.41
N THR A 128 22.45 -3.16 -4.89
CA THR A 128 21.74 -4.35 -5.38
C THR A 128 20.33 -4.52 -4.79
N CYS A 129 20.00 -3.78 -3.74
CA CYS A 129 18.67 -3.77 -3.16
C CYS A 129 17.75 -2.73 -3.82
N LEU A 130 18.31 -1.74 -4.51
CA LEU A 130 17.51 -0.77 -5.25
C LEU A 130 16.87 -1.45 -6.47
N LEU A 131 15.55 -1.39 -6.58
CA LEU A 131 14.77 -1.89 -7.72
C LEU A 131 14.55 -0.80 -8.76
N ALA A 132 14.07 0.34 -8.29
CA ALA A 132 13.63 1.40 -9.16
C ALA A 132 13.64 2.77 -8.48
N TRP A 133 13.80 3.80 -9.29
CA TRP A 133 13.55 5.20 -8.95
C TRP A 133 12.12 5.57 -9.34
N GLY A 134 11.34 6.07 -8.37
CA GLY A 134 9.97 6.57 -8.57
C GLY A 134 9.94 8.09 -8.54
N ILE A 135 9.91 8.75 -9.71
CA ILE A 135 9.96 10.22 -9.84
C ILE A 135 8.57 10.81 -9.57
N GLY A 136 8.39 11.44 -8.41
CA GLY A 136 7.11 12.01 -7.99
C GLY A 136 6.10 10.97 -7.53
N ASN A 137 5.03 11.44 -6.89
CA ASN A 137 3.86 10.67 -6.50
C ASN A 137 2.61 11.52 -6.68
N GLU A 138 1.74 11.12 -7.62
CA GLU A 138 0.46 11.78 -7.88
C GLU A 138 0.60 13.31 -8.09
N ILE A 139 1.62 13.73 -8.81
CA ILE A 139 1.90 15.15 -9.01
C ILE A 139 0.84 15.85 -9.85
N GLU A 140 -0.01 15.08 -10.53
CA GLU A 140 -1.14 15.58 -11.33
C GLU A 140 -2.39 15.87 -10.50
N LEU A 141 -2.49 15.36 -9.28
CA LEU A 141 -3.67 15.58 -8.44
C LEU A 141 -3.90 17.08 -8.17
N GLY A 142 -5.10 17.54 -8.54
CA GLY A 142 -5.51 18.93 -8.35
C GLY A 142 -4.93 19.92 -9.36
N ASN A 143 -4.19 19.45 -10.38
CA ASN A 143 -3.54 20.30 -11.37
C ASN A 143 -4.19 20.16 -12.77
N ALA A 144 -4.73 21.26 -13.30
CA ALA A 144 -5.33 21.29 -14.63
C ALA A 144 -4.31 21.32 -15.78
N ASN A 145 -3.10 21.86 -15.56
CA ASN A 145 -2.06 22.00 -16.58
C ASN A 145 -0.74 21.38 -16.12
N ILE A 146 -0.63 20.09 -16.32
CA ILE A 146 0.49 19.27 -15.81
C ILE A 146 1.60 19.05 -16.88
N GLY A 147 1.44 19.54 -18.12
CA GLY A 147 2.38 19.26 -19.21
C GLY A 147 3.84 19.71 -18.94
N ALA A 148 4.04 20.78 -18.16
CA ALA A 148 5.38 21.22 -17.76
C ALA A 148 6.00 20.24 -16.76
N ALA A 149 5.21 19.72 -15.82
CA ALA A 149 5.66 18.72 -14.87
C ALA A 149 6.07 17.41 -15.57
N TRP A 150 5.27 16.92 -16.52
CA TRP A 150 5.60 15.70 -17.26
C TRP A 150 6.89 15.84 -18.07
N ARG A 151 7.12 16.99 -18.72
CA ARG A 151 8.39 17.24 -19.41
C ARG A 151 9.57 17.27 -18.45
N PHE A 152 9.37 17.77 -17.24
CA PHE A 152 10.42 17.76 -16.23
C PHE A 152 10.66 16.35 -15.66
N VAL A 153 9.63 15.54 -15.48
CA VAL A 153 9.76 14.10 -15.15
C VAL A 153 10.58 13.38 -16.23
N GLU A 154 10.32 13.64 -17.52
CA GLU A 154 11.10 13.07 -18.63
C GLU A 154 12.57 13.49 -18.55
N GLU A 155 12.85 14.75 -18.28
CA GLU A 155 14.21 15.26 -18.14
C GLU A 155 14.95 14.56 -16.98
N LEU A 156 14.29 14.41 -15.83
CA LEU A 156 14.86 13.68 -14.68
C LEU A 156 15.04 12.19 -14.97
N ALA A 157 14.12 11.56 -15.69
CA ALA A 157 14.24 10.17 -16.12
C ALA A 157 15.47 9.97 -17.02
N GLN A 158 15.68 10.84 -17.98
CA GLN A 158 16.87 10.82 -18.84
C GLN A 158 18.16 11.07 -18.05
N LEU A 159 18.12 12.01 -17.09
CA LEU A 159 19.27 12.27 -16.20
C LEU A 159 19.65 11.01 -15.40
N ILE A 160 18.68 10.37 -14.76
CA ILE A 160 18.93 9.13 -14.02
C ILE A 160 19.52 8.07 -14.94
N LYS A 161 18.90 7.80 -16.08
CA LYS A 161 19.37 6.78 -17.03
C LYS A 161 20.75 7.05 -17.60
N SER A 162 21.17 8.32 -17.67
CA SER A 162 22.54 8.67 -18.08
C SER A 162 23.60 8.28 -17.05
N ILE A 163 23.22 8.11 -15.78
CA ILE A 163 24.10 7.84 -14.65
C ILE A 163 23.96 6.41 -14.17
N ASP A 164 22.73 5.94 -14.06
CA ASP A 164 22.33 4.65 -13.51
C ASP A 164 21.68 3.80 -14.62
N GLN A 165 22.41 2.82 -15.07
CA GLN A 165 21.96 1.90 -16.13
C GLN A 165 21.48 0.54 -15.59
N ARG A 166 21.49 0.38 -14.26
CA ARG A 166 21.09 -0.84 -13.59
C ARG A 166 19.62 -0.83 -13.19
N HIS A 167 19.15 0.28 -12.63
CA HIS A 167 17.86 0.35 -11.97
C HIS A 167 16.78 0.93 -12.90
N LEU A 168 15.54 0.51 -12.67
CA LEU A 168 14.40 0.98 -13.43
C LEU A 168 14.04 2.42 -13.05
N VAL A 169 13.42 3.13 -13.97
CA VAL A 169 12.91 4.49 -13.76
C VAL A 169 11.41 4.51 -14.04
N SER A 170 10.66 5.05 -13.09
CA SER A 170 9.20 5.15 -13.12
C SER A 170 8.74 6.50 -12.61
N THR A 171 7.50 6.87 -12.89
CA THR A 171 6.72 7.87 -12.16
C THR A 171 5.46 7.23 -11.62
N VAL A 172 4.82 7.84 -10.62
CA VAL A 172 3.60 7.33 -10.01
C VAL A 172 2.46 8.30 -10.21
N ILE A 173 1.37 7.81 -10.78
CA ILE A 173 0.13 8.56 -11.00
C ILE A 173 -1.00 8.03 -10.12
N SER A 174 -1.99 8.86 -9.83
CA SER A 174 -3.28 8.41 -9.32
C SER A 174 -4.04 7.64 -10.40
N TYR A 175 -5.15 6.98 -10.02
CA TYR A 175 -6.04 6.40 -11.03
C TYR A 175 -6.72 7.48 -11.86
N ASN A 176 -6.06 7.83 -12.96
CA ASN A 176 -6.51 8.83 -13.91
C ASN A 176 -6.17 8.39 -15.35
N PRO A 177 -7.16 7.92 -16.14
CA PRO A 177 -6.92 7.46 -17.51
C PRO A 177 -6.22 8.50 -18.40
N SER A 178 -6.56 9.80 -18.27
CA SER A 178 -5.94 10.86 -19.06
C SER A 178 -4.47 11.11 -18.70
N ALA A 179 -4.05 10.75 -17.49
CA ALA A 179 -2.65 10.82 -17.10
C ALA A 179 -1.81 9.76 -17.82
N LEU A 180 -2.35 8.56 -18.08
CA LEU A 180 -1.66 7.52 -18.87
C LEU A 180 -1.34 7.99 -20.29
N ASP A 181 -2.29 8.66 -20.96
CA ASP A 181 -2.08 9.21 -22.30
C ASP A 181 -1.05 10.34 -22.27
N SER A 182 -1.08 11.15 -21.22
CA SER A 182 -0.06 12.19 -20.99
C SER A 182 1.33 11.60 -20.78
N ILE A 183 1.45 10.53 -20.00
CA ILE A 183 2.72 9.81 -19.81
C ILE A 183 3.22 9.25 -21.14
N ALA A 184 2.37 8.57 -21.91
CA ALA A 184 2.74 8.02 -23.21
C ALA A 184 3.29 9.10 -24.16
N LYS A 185 2.74 10.31 -24.08
CA LYS A 185 3.13 11.45 -24.92
C LYS A 185 4.39 12.17 -24.44
N TYR A 186 4.53 12.39 -23.13
CA TYR A 186 5.52 13.33 -22.60
C TYR A 186 6.68 12.67 -21.87
N VAL A 187 6.56 11.37 -21.46
CA VAL A 187 7.56 10.70 -20.62
C VAL A 187 7.95 9.33 -21.20
N PRO A 188 8.45 9.27 -22.44
CA PRO A 188 8.77 8.00 -23.10
C PRO A 188 9.97 7.26 -22.50
N SER A 189 10.79 7.89 -21.67
CA SER A 189 11.98 7.29 -21.08
C SER A 189 11.71 6.41 -19.88
N LEU A 190 10.45 6.28 -19.40
CA LEU A 190 10.10 5.41 -18.30
C LEU A 190 10.19 3.93 -18.70
N ASP A 191 10.64 3.09 -17.77
CA ASP A 191 10.64 1.63 -17.93
C ASP A 191 9.27 1.03 -17.67
N TYR A 192 8.53 1.62 -16.72
CA TYR A 192 7.16 1.26 -16.40
C TYR A 192 6.44 2.47 -15.74
N VAL A 193 5.12 2.39 -15.61
CA VAL A 193 4.32 3.39 -14.86
C VAL A 193 3.85 2.79 -13.55
N GLY A 194 4.06 3.51 -12.45
CA GLY A 194 3.39 3.23 -11.18
C GLY A 194 1.99 3.85 -11.17
N ILE A 195 1.00 3.14 -10.63
CA ILE A 195 -0.36 3.66 -10.49
C ILE A 195 -0.90 3.35 -9.10
N ASN A 196 -1.45 4.37 -8.45
CA ASN A 196 -2.17 4.24 -7.19
C ASN A 196 -3.66 4.08 -7.51
N VAL A 197 -4.27 2.97 -7.06
CA VAL A 197 -5.68 2.67 -7.36
C VAL A 197 -6.34 1.94 -6.20
N TYR A 198 -7.55 2.34 -5.85
CA TYR A 198 -8.35 1.80 -4.75
C TYR A 198 -9.66 1.22 -5.27
N GLY A 199 -10.78 1.95 -5.21
CA GLY A 199 -12.10 1.49 -5.64
C GLY A 199 -12.15 0.96 -7.07
N PRO A 200 -11.66 1.70 -8.08
CA PRO A 200 -11.76 1.28 -9.48
C PRO A 200 -10.72 0.22 -9.91
N MET A 201 -10.19 -0.58 -8.99
CA MET A 201 -9.23 -1.64 -9.28
C MET A 201 -9.72 -2.61 -10.38
N GLY A 202 -11.02 -2.90 -10.42
CA GLY A 202 -11.63 -3.76 -11.45
C GLY A 202 -11.54 -3.22 -12.88
N GLU A 203 -11.38 -1.90 -13.03
CA GLU A 203 -11.33 -1.22 -14.32
C GLU A 203 -9.90 -1.14 -14.89
N ILE A 204 -8.87 -1.46 -14.10
CA ILE A 204 -7.47 -1.22 -14.43
C ILE A 204 -7.05 -1.86 -15.75
N ARG A 205 -7.50 -3.08 -16.02
CA ARG A 205 -7.18 -3.77 -17.28
C ARG A 205 -7.73 -3.01 -18.48
N GLN A 206 -8.99 -2.65 -18.46
CA GLN A 206 -9.66 -1.94 -19.54
C GLN A 206 -9.03 -0.56 -19.74
N THR A 207 -8.72 0.15 -18.66
CA THR A 207 -8.06 1.46 -18.71
C THR A 207 -6.74 1.40 -19.45
N PHE A 208 -5.88 0.42 -19.13
CA PHE A 208 -4.61 0.25 -19.82
C PHE A 208 -4.75 -0.21 -21.30
N GLU A 209 -5.76 -1.02 -21.61
CA GLU A 209 -6.05 -1.45 -22.99
C GLU A 209 -6.49 -0.28 -23.87
N GLN A 210 -7.30 0.63 -23.33
CA GLN A 210 -7.85 1.79 -24.03
C GLN A 210 -6.87 2.97 -24.11
N SER A 211 -5.91 3.09 -23.17
CA SER A 211 -4.94 4.19 -23.14
C SER A 211 -3.91 4.11 -24.28
N ASP A 212 -3.26 5.24 -24.58
CA ASP A 212 -2.12 5.31 -25.49
C ASP A 212 -0.86 4.66 -24.89
N TYR A 213 -0.80 4.48 -23.57
CA TYR A 213 0.32 3.85 -22.89
C TYR A 213 0.32 2.32 -23.09
N LYS A 214 1.36 1.79 -23.73
CA LYS A 214 1.47 0.36 -24.09
C LYS A 214 2.53 -0.42 -23.28
N GLY A 215 3.23 0.25 -22.35
CA GLY A 215 4.28 -0.36 -21.50
C GLY A 215 3.75 -1.21 -20.35
N ALA A 216 4.66 -1.73 -19.53
CA ALA A 216 4.38 -2.41 -18.28
C ALA A 216 3.95 -1.42 -17.19
N PHE A 217 3.33 -1.92 -16.12
CA PHE A 217 2.99 -1.11 -14.96
C PHE A 217 3.17 -1.89 -13.64
N MET A 218 3.22 -1.17 -12.53
CA MET A 218 3.07 -1.70 -11.17
C MET A 218 1.95 -0.95 -10.47
N ILE A 219 1.19 -1.65 -9.63
CA ILE A 219 0.26 -0.99 -8.71
C ILE A 219 1.05 -0.52 -7.51
N THR A 220 1.28 0.78 -7.41
CA THR A 220 2.22 1.35 -6.44
C THR A 220 1.58 1.75 -5.10
N GLU A 221 0.28 1.90 -5.07
CA GLU A 221 -0.54 1.95 -3.86
C GLU A 221 -1.91 1.34 -4.14
N TRP A 222 -2.36 0.47 -3.23
CA TRP A 222 -3.68 -0.12 -3.24
C TRP A 222 -4.02 -0.65 -1.85
N GLY A 223 -5.30 -0.72 -1.57
CA GLY A 223 -5.77 -1.14 -0.26
C GLY A 223 -7.27 -1.37 -0.25
N PRO A 224 -7.98 -1.04 0.84
CA PRO A 224 -9.44 -1.09 0.91
C PRO A 224 -10.04 -0.01 0.02
N THR A 225 -11.36 0.07 -0.03
CA THR A 225 -12.04 1.18 -0.70
C THR A 225 -11.71 2.51 -0.02
N GLY A 226 -11.37 3.53 -0.80
CA GLY A 226 -11.00 4.84 -0.27
C GLY A 226 -12.17 5.52 0.44
N TRP A 227 -11.91 6.32 1.47
CA TRP A 227 -12.95 7.05 2.19
C TRP A 227 -13.76 8.00 1.29
N TRP A 228 -13.19 8.42 0.17
CA TRP A 228 -13.83 9.24 -0.87
C TRP A 228 -14.75 8.45 -1.81
N GLU A 229 -14.74 7.13 -1.72
CA GLU A 229 -15.49 6.19 -2.57
C GLU A 229 -16.60 5.48 -1.79
N THR A 230 -16.59 5.56 -0.45
CA THR A 230 -17.59 4.90 0.40
C THR A 230 -18.82 5.77 0.64
N THR A 231 -19.90 5.12 1.08
CA THR A 231 -21.08 5.81 1.59
C THR A 231 -20.72 6.62 2.84
N SER A 232 -21.35 7.79 2.98
CA SER A 232 -21.20 8.64 4.17
C SER A 232 -22.55 8.82 4.89
N THR A 233 -22.48 9.11 6.17
CA THR A 233 -23.64 9.52 6.97
C THR A 233 -24.18 10.87 6.47
N GLU A 234 -25.39 11.26 6.95
CA GLU A 234 -25.97 12.58 6.65
C GLU A 234 -25.08 13.75 7.11
N TRP A 235 -24.27 13.59 8.16
CA TRP A 235 -23.30 14.58 8.64
C TRP A 235 -21.90 14.41 8.00
N LYS A 236 -21.80 13.66 6.90
CA LYS A 236 -20.59 13.51 6.06
C LYS A 236 -19.43 12.72 6.69
N ALA A 237 -19.68 11.94 7.72
CA ALA A 237 -18.70 10.97 8.20
C ALA A 237 -18.69 9.74 7.26
N PRO A 238 -17.56 9.39 6.66
CA PRO A 238 -17.48 8.22 5.80
C PRO A 238 -17.65 6.93 6.61
N ILE A 239 -18.36 5.95 6.06
CA ILE A 239 -18.58 4.65 6.69
C ILE A 239 -17.44 3.72 6.28
N GLU A 240 -16.66 3.32 7.27
CA GLU A 240 -15.52 2.43 7.08
C GLU A 240 -15.95 0.96 7.06
N GLN A 241 -15.34 0.19 6.20
CA GLN A 241 -15.51 -1.26 6.12
C GLN A 241 -14.93 -1.94 7.37
N THR A 242 -15.52 -3.05 7.81
CA THR A 242 -14.92 -3.90 8.85
C THR A 242 -13.58 -4.46 8.39
N SER A 243 -12.74 -4.90 9.32
CA SER A 243 -11.46 -5.51 8.95
C SER A 243 -11.64 -6.80 8.14
N GLU A 244 -12.77 -7.52 8.31
CA GLU A 244 -13.10 -8.69 7.50
C GLU A 244 -13.49 -8.31 6.06
N GLU A 245 -14.33 -7.31 5.87
CA GLU A 245 -14.65 -6.80 4.53
C GLU A 245 -13.41 -6.31 3.80
N LYS A 246 -12.50 -5.63 4.52
CA LYS A 246 -11.21 -5.22 3.96
C LYS A 246 -10.36 -6.43 3.58
N ARG A 247 -10.25 -7.47 4.43
CA ARG A 247 -9.51 -8.70 4.16
C ARG A 247 -9.95 -9.32 2.84
N GLN A 248 -11.28 -9.44 2.63
CA GLN A 248 -11.86 -9.99 1.39
C GLN A 248 -11.49 -9.13 0.17
N ILE A 249 -11.56 -7.81 0.29
CA ILE A 249 -11.17 -6.88 -0.78
C ILE A 249 -9.68 -7.03 -1.15
N TYR A 250 -8.80 -7.19 -0.17
CA TYR A 250 -7.36 -7.40 -0.43
C TYR A 250 -7.12 -8.70 -1.20
N GLU A 251 -7.75 -9.80 -0.81
CA GLU A 251 -7.64 -11.10 -1.49
C GLU A 251 -8.19 -11.02 -2.92
N GLU A 252 -9.38 -10.44 -3.10
CA GLU A 252 -10.03 -10.28 -4.41
C GLU A 252 -9.19 -9.40 -5.35
N ARG A 253 -8.82 -8.19 -4.92
CA ARG A 253 -8.06 -7.25 -5.75
C ARG A 253 -6.73 -7.84 -6.19
N TYR A 254 -6.02 -8.49 -5.26
CA TYR A 254 -4.74 -9.11 -5.60
C TYR A 254 -4.90 -10.26 -6.61
N THR A 255 -5.83 -11.16 -6.37
CA THR A 255 -5.97 -12.38 -7.19
C THR A 255 -6.62 -12.11 -8.54
N GLN A 256 -7.66 -11.27 -8.60
CA GLN A 256 -8.44 -11.06 -9.82
C GLN A 256 -7.89 -9.95 -10.72
N HIS A 257 -7.28 -8.92 -10.15
CA HIS A 257 -6.94 -7.71 -10.91
C HIS A 257 -5.43 -7.43 -10.97
N ILE A 258 -4.67 -7.76 -9.93
CA ILE A 258 -3.23 -7.49 -9.88
C ILE A 258 -2.46 -8.66 -10.48
N SER A 259 -2.44 -9.82 -9.82
CA SER A 259 -1.65 -10.98 -10.25
C SER A 259 -2.14 -11.62 -11.55
N ALA A 260 -3.41 -11.46 -11.88
CA ALA A 260 -4.01 -11.95 -13.12
C ALA A 260 -3.79 -11.02 -14.33
N ASN A 261 -3.17 -9.85 -14.15
CA ASN A 261 -2.95 -8.92 -15.25
C ASN A 261 -1.57 -9.11 -15.86
N PRO A 262 -1.45 -9.54 -17.13
CA PRO A 262 -0.16 -9.89 -17.74
C PRO A 262 0.78 -8.69 -17.95
N ARG A 263 0.28 -7.44 -17.86
CA ARG A 263 1.11 -6.23 -17.96
C ARG A 263 1.58 -5.75 -16.59
N CYS A 264 1.04 -6.29 -15.49
CA CYS A 264 1.38 -5.91 -14.13
C CYS A 264 2.61 -6.67 -13.65
N LEU A 265 3.67 -5.97 -13.28
CA LEU A 265 4.93 -6.53 -12.79
C LEU A 265 4.92 -6.79 -11.28
N GLY A 266 3.87 -6.37 -10.60
CA GLY A 266 3.70 -6.49 -9.16
C GLY A 266 3.01 -5.31 -8.52
N SER A 267 2.96 -5.30 -7.19
CA SER A 267 2.25 -4.25 -6.45
C SER A 267 2.86 -3.96 -5.10
N PHE A 268 2.49 -2.79 -4.54
CA PHE A 268 2.84 -2.36 -3.19
C PHE A 268 1.55 -2.06 -2.44
N VAL A 269 1.21 -2.90 -1.46
CA VAL A 269 0.01 -2.74 -0.64
C VAL A 269 0.15 -1.53 0.29
N PHE A 270 -0.88 -0.73 0.41
CA PHE A 270 -0.91 0.49 1.24
C PHE A 270 -1.97 0.37 2.36
N LEU A 271 -1.62 0.62 3.61
CA LEU A 271 -0.31 0.96 4.13
C LEU A 271 0.21 -0.18 5.02
N TRP A 272 1.43 -0.62 4.78
CA TRP A 272 2.10 -1.56 5.68
C TRP A 272 2.65 -0.79 6.88
N GLY A 273 1.76 -0.53 7.82
CA GLY A 273 1.99 0.32 8.97
C GLY A 273 0.68 0.78 9.57
N GLN A 274 0.76 1.87 10.31
CA GLN A 274 -0.37 2.57 10.90
C GLN A 274 -0.36 4.03 10.41
N LYS A 275 -1.52 4.58 10.15
CA LYS A 275 -1.70 5.96 9.74
C LYS A 275 -3.06 6.47 10.17
N GLU A 276 -3.09 7.68 10.70
CA GLU A 276 -4.32 8.43 10.87
C GLU A 276 -4.73 9.04 9.52
N GLU A 277 -5.82 8.55 8.95
CA GLU A 277 -6.45 9.12 7.77
C GLU A 277 -7.95 8.87 7.84
N ARG A 278 -8.73 9.85 8.22
CA ARG A 278 -10.14 9.78 8.64
C ARG A 278 -10.33 8.97 9.93
N THR A 279 -9.68 7.83 10.02
CA THR A 279 -9.66 6.95 11.19
C THR A 279 -8.25 6.35 11.33
N PRO A 280 -7.86 5.87 12.51
CA PRO A 280 -6.61 5.17 12.71
C PRO A 280 -6.56 3.79 12.01
N THR A 281 -7.70 3.31 11.52
CA THR A 281 -7.86 1.96 10.98
C THR A 281 -8.10 1.91 9.46
N TRP A 282 -8.34 3.04 8.77
CA TRP A 282 -8.78 3.04 7.37
C TRP A 282 -7.84 2.26 6.45
N PHE A 283 -6.58 2.69 6.36
CA PHE A 283 -5.56 2.07 5.52
C PHE A 283 -4.53 1.26 6.30
N SER A 284 -4.64 1.25 7.62
CA SER A 284 -3.66 0.67 8.54
C SER A 284 -3.72 -0.86 8.53
N MET A 285 -2.62 -1.51 8.18
CA MET A 285 -2.50 -2.98 8.27
C MET A 285 -2.05 -3.45 9.65
N PHE A 286 -1.68 -2.51 10.52
CA PHE A 286 -1.38 -2.73 11.93
C PHE A 286 -2.17 -1.73 12.75
N VAL A 287 -2.64 -2.13 13.93
CA VAL A 287 -3.31 -1.20 14.84
C VAL A 287 -2.32 -0.23 15.45
N GLU A 288 -2.83 0.80 16.11
CA GLU A 288 -2.01 1.79 16.80
C GLU A 288 -1.12 1.15 17.87
N ASP A 289 0.03 1.78 18.12
CA ASP A 289 1.01 1.42 19.12
C ASP A 289 1.28 2.64 20.01
N ASN A 290 1.52 2.42 21.30
CA ASN A 290 1.89 3.46 22.26
C ASN A 290 0.88 4.62 22.44
N VAL A 291 -0.41 4.37 22.22
CA VAL A 291 -1.47 5.32 22.54
C VAL A 291 -1.85 5.18 24.02
N ASP A 292 -1.84 6.31 24.74
CA ASP A 292 -2.17 6.32 26.16
C ASP A 292 -3.51 5.62 26.45
N GLN A 293 -3.52 4.74 27.48
CA GLN A 293 -4.63 3.90 27.92
C GLN A 293 -5.16 2.89 26.88
N LEU A 294 -4.75 2.92 25.63
CA LEU A 294 -5.17 1.94 24.62
C LEU A 294 -4.27 0.70 24.70
N PRO A 295 -4.80 -0.49 25.04
CA PRO A 295 -3.97 -1.68 25.27
C PRO A 295 -3.58 -2.40 23.96
N LEU A 296 -3.32 -1.63 22.91
CA LEU A 296 -2.85 -2.11 21.61
C LEU A 296 -1.33 -1.90 21.48
N ARG A 297 -0.67 -2.77 20.74
CA ARG A 297 0.80 -2.82 20.61
C ARG A 297 1.26 -3.01 19.19
N GLY A 298 0.52 -2.46 18.21
CA GLY A 298 0.83 -2.62 16.80
C GLY A 298 0.59 -4.05 16.30
N GLU A 299 -0.45 -4.71 16.78
CA GLU A 299 -0.85 -6.02 16.31
C GLU A 299 -1.26 -5.99 14.84
N LYS A 300 -1.12 -7.15 14.19
CA LYS A 300 -1.53 -7.36 12.80
C LYS A 300 -3.05 -7.31 12.68
N THR A 301 -3.53 -6.73 11.60
CA THR A 301 -4.96 -6.81 11.23
C THR A 301 -5.22 -7.96 10.23
N PRO A 302 -6.47 -8.33 9.96
CA PRO A 302 -6.82 -9.33 8.95
C PRO A 302 -6.27 -9.07 7.54
N MET A 303 -5.91 -7.82 7.21
CA MET A 303 -5.30 -7.48 5.92
C MET A 303 -3.88 -8.04 5.78
N VAL A 304 -3.10 -8.15 6.88
CA VAL A 304 -1.79 -8.83 6.88
C VAL A 304 -1.97 -10.31 6.57
N GLU A 305 -2.98 -10.94 7.18
CA GLU A 305 -3.36 -12.34 6.89
C GLU A 305 -3.68 -12.53 5.41
N ALA A 306 -4.54 -11.66 4.83
CA ALA A 306 -4.89 -11.68 3.41
C ALA A 306 -3.65 -11.68 2.52
N MET A 307 -2.73 -10.77 2.77
CA MET A 307 -1.51 -10.69 1.97
C MET A 307 -0.61 -11.90 2.14
N GLN A 308 -0.45 -12.40 3.35
CA GLN A 308 0.32 -13.62 3.60
C GLN A 308 -0.27 -14.82 2.84
N ARG A 309 -1.58 -14.97 2.84
CA ARG A 309 -2.29 -16.03 2.13
C ARG A 309 -2.05 -15.96 0.61
N VAL A 310 -2.30 -14.80 0.01
CA VAL A 310 -2.19 -14.66 -1.45
C VAL A 310 -0.75 -14.63 -1.95
N TRP A 311 0.21 -14.18 -1.15
CA TRP A 311 1.62 -14.17 -1.55
C TRP A 311 2.31 -15.52 -1.41
N THR A 312 1.95 -16.29 -0.38
CA THR A 312 2.58 -17.60 -0.11
C THR A 312 1.81 -18.76 -0.72
N ASN A 313 0.53 -18.58 -1.03
CA ASN A 313 -0.41 -19.62 -1.45
C ASN A 313 -0.42 -20.81 -0.47
N LYS A 314 -0.39 -20.52 0.85
CA LYS A 314 -0.38 -21.51 1.92
C LYS A 314 -1.58 -21.30 2.84
N GLU A 315 -2.07 -22.39 3.39
CA GLU A 315 -2.98 -22.38 4.53
C GLU A 315 -2.25 -21.77 5.75
N LEU A 316 -2.94 -20.91 6.49
CA LEU A 316 -2.40 -20.29 7.70
C LEU A 316 -2.89 -21.03 8.93
N THR A 317 -2.01 -21.23 9.89
CA THR A 317 -2.34 -21.91 11.17
C THR A 317 -2.98 -20.97 12.18
N GLU A 318 -2.68 -19.68 12.08
CA GLU A 318 -3.25 -18.63 12.92
C GLU A 318 -3.97 -17.63 12.02
N THR A 319 -5.21 -17.32 12.36
CA THR A 319 -6.07 -16.41 11.60
C THR A 319 -6.73 -15.40 12.54
N ALA A 320 -7.00 -14.21 12.02
CA ALA A 320 -7.75 -13.18 12.72
C ALA A 320 -9.23 -13.60 12.91
N ARG A 321 -9.89 -13.02 13.89
CA ARG A 321 -11.33 -13.25 14.12
C ARG A 321 -12.17 -12.49 13.08
N ILE A 322 -13.27 -13.10 12.69
CA ILE A 322 -14.18 -12.53 11.72
C ILE A 322 -15.16 -11.61 12.44
N ILE A 323 -15.10 -10.31 12.19
CA ILE A 323 -16.11 -9.35 12.63
C ILE A 323 -17.10 -9.16 11.49
N GLU A 324 -18.36 -9.58 11.75
CA GLU A 324 -19.45 -9.42 10.79
C GLU A 324 -19.97 -7.98 10.80
N ALA A 325 -20.21 -7.41 11.98
CA ALA A 325 -20.75 -6.08 12.13
C ALA A 325 -20.53 -5.51 13.54
N MET A 326 -20.74 -4.19 13.67
CA MET A 326 -21.00 -3.54 14.95
C MET A 326 -22.28 -2.70 14.86
N THR A 327 -23.09 -2.77 15.89
CA THR A 327 -24.33 -1.99 16.00
C THR A 327 -24.33 -1.10 17.24
N ILE A 328 -25.08 0.01 17.20
CA ILE A 328 -25.41 0.84 18.36
C ILE A 328 -26.93 0.85 18.48
N ASN A 329 -27.47 0.38 19.61
CA ASN A 329 -28.92 0.19 19.83
C ASN A 329 -29.58 -0.55 18.64
N HIS A 330 -28.94 -1.65 18.18
CA HIS A 330 -29.38 -2.50 17.05
C HIS A 330 -29.42 -1.77 15.68
N LYS A 331 -28.76 -0.62 15.53
CA LYS A 331 -28.63 0.13 14.27
C LYS A 331 -27.23 0.05 13.72
N HIS A 332 -27.13 -0.07 12.40
CA HIS A 332 -25.87 -0.02 11.67
C HIS A 332 -25.46 1.43 11.31
N ALA A 333 -24.22 1.65 10.95
CA ALA A 333 -23.71 2.99 10.57
C ALA A 333 -24.54 3.67 9.47
N ILE A 334 -25.07 2.91 8.52
CA ILE A 334 -25.91 3.41 7.41
C ILE A 334 -27.26 3.98 7.88
N ASP A 335 -27.72 3.62 9.08
CA ASP A 335 -28.99 4.08 9.63
C ASP A 335 -28.94 5.52 10.21
N ASN A 336 -27.81 6.20 10.04
CA ASN A 336 -27.63 7.57 10.52
C ASN A 336 -27.93 7.73 12.01
N ILE A 337 -27.21 7.01 12.85
CA ILE A 337 -27.47 6.86 14.29
C ILE A 337 -27.39 8.20 14.99
N ARG A 338 -28.54 8.63 15.60
CA ARG A 338 -28.61 9.79 16.46
C ARG A 338 -29.04 9.40 17.86
N LEU A 339 -28.21 9.76 18.82
CA LEU A 339 -28.44 9.56 20.27
C LEU A 339 -28.75 10.88 20.94
N LYS A 340 -29.35 10.85 22.13
CA LYS A 340 -29.62 12.06 22.94
C LYS A 340 -28.57 12.22 24.03
N VAL A 341 -28.15 13.45 24.28
CA VAL A 341 -27.22 13.79 25.37
C VAL A 341 -27.73 13.20 26.71
N GLY A 342 -26.81 12.50 27.41
CA GLY A 342 -27.09 11.92 28.72
C GLY A 342 -28.10 10.75 28.71
N VAL A 343 -28.33 10.11 27.57
CA VAL A 343 -29.08 8.85 27.46
C VAL A 343 -28.12 7.70 27.21
N PRO A 344 -28.15 6.63 28.04
CA PRO A 344 -27.35 5.46 27.82
C PRO A 344 -27.66 4.77 26.49
N PHE A 345 -26.63 4.15 25.89
CA PHE A 345 -26.77 3.33 24.69
C PHE A 345 -25.89 2.09 24.80
N THR A 346 -26.27 1.06 24.08
CA THR A 346 -25.52 -0.20 24.01
C THR A 346 -24.96 -0.40 22.61
N ALA A 347 -23.68 -0.71 22.52
CA ALA A 347 -23.04 -1.21 21.30
C ALA A 347 -22.83 -2.71 21.42
N GLN A 348 -22.83 -3.38 20.27
CA GLN A 348 -22.58 -4.82 20.17
C GLN A 348 -21.71 -5.10 18.91
N VAL A 349 -20.70 -5.95 19.08
CA VAL A 349 -19.90 -6.49 17.98
C VAL A 349 -20.31 -7.94 17.74
N ASP A 350 -20.63 -8.25 16.49
CA ASP A 350 -20.93 -9.61 16.05
C ASP A 350 -19.67 -10.26 15.52
N VAL A 351 -19.20 -11.31 16.21
CA VAL A 351 -17.95 -12.02 15.91
C VAL A 351 -18.23 -13.49 15.65
N THR A 352 -17.68 -14.02 14.55
CA THR A 352 -17.59 -15.46 14.31
C THR A 352 -16.23 -15.96 14.82
N ASP A 353 -16.27 -16.75 15.89
CA ASP A 353 -15.10 -17.47 16.43
C ASP A 353 -15.32 -18.99 16.28
N LYS A 354 -14.60 -19.59 15.32
CA LYS A 354 -14.68 -21.03 15.05
C LYS A 354 -13.90 -21.87 16.06
N GLU A 355 -12.98 -21.26 16.79
CA GLU A 355 -12.04 -21.95 17.67
C GLU A 355 -12.46 -21.88 19.15
N ASN A 356 -13.50 -21.11 19.45
CA ASN A 356 -14.02 -20.90 20.80
C ASN A 356 -12.94 -20.40 21.79
N ASN A 357 -12.12 -19.45 21.35
CA ASN A 357 -11.06 -18.84 22.15
C ASN A 357 -11.62 -17.79 23.11
N SER A 358 -10.85 -17.46 24.13
CA SER A 358 -11.13 -16.30 24.97
C SER A 358 -10.83 -15.03 24.18
N LEU A 359 -11.86 -14.25 23.87
CA LEU A 359 -11.75 -12.97 23.18
C LEU A 359 -11.70 -11.83 24.18
N ILE A 360 -10.94 -10.80 23.83
CA ILE A 360 -10.87 -9.53 24.56
C ILE A 360 -11.40 -8.45 23.63
N TYR A 361 -12.37 -7.69 24.13
CA TYR A 361 -12.97 -6.57 23.44
C TYR A 361 -12.43 -5.28 24.04
N VAL A 362 -11.90 -4.39 23.18
CA VAL A 362 -11.46 -3.06 23.56
C VAL A 362 -12.34 -2.03 22.86
N TRP A 363 -12.88 -1.12 23.65
CA TRP A 363 -13.83 -0.11 23.19
C TRP A 363 -13.27 1.28 23.41
N GLU A 364 -13.36 2.12 22.38
CA GLU A 364 -12.90 3.49 22.43
C GLU A 364 -13.85 4.40 21.66
N ILE A 365 -14.13 5.59 22.19
CA ILE A 365 -14.89 6.63 21.50
C ILE A 365 -13.96 7.79 21.20
N LEU A 366 -13.91 8.18 19.94
CA LEU A 366 -13.25 9.41 19.50
C LEU A 366 -14.28 10.42 18.98
N LYS A 367 -13.95 11.70 19.04
CA LYS A 367 -14.64 12.69 18.20
C LYS A 367 -14.42 12.36 16.74
N GLU A 368 -15.36 12.68 15.87
CA GLU A 368 -15.13 12.53 14.43
C GLU A 368 -13.99 13.47 13.98
N ALA A 369 -13.15 13.01 13.06
CA ALA A 369 -12.02 13.79 12.54
C ALA A 369 -12.52 15.11 11.90
N THR A 370 -11.92 16.22 12.25
CA THR A 370 -12.23 17.56 11.72
C THR A 370 -11.07 18.19 10.96
N VAL A 371 -9.85 17.78 11.26
CA VAL A 371 -8.64 18.15 10.51
C VAL A 371 -8.40 17.06 9.48
N LEU A 372 -8.75 17.36 8.24
CA LEU A 372 -8.77 16.37 7.18
C LEU A 372 -7.60 16.64 6.22
N GLY A 373 -6.75 15.64 6.05
CA GLY A 373 -5.64 15.68 5.11
C GLY A 373 -6.09 15.52 3.66
N PHE A 374 -5.22 15.93 2.74
CA PHE A 374 -5.38 15.71 1.31
C PHE A 374 -4.11 15.09 0.73
N GLY A 375 -4.25 14.06 -0.08
CA GLY A 375 -3.14 13.44 -0.81
C GLY A 375 -2.03 12.90 0.10
N GLY A 376 -2.40 12.31 1.24
CA GLY A 376 -1.48 11.68 2.16
C GLY A 376 -0.87 12.61 3.22
N SER A 377 -1.34 13.87 3.34
CA SER A 377 -0.89 14.79 4.39
C SER A 377 -1.26 14.28 5.79
N TYR A 378 -0.54 14.80 6.79
CA TYR A 378 -0.74 14.43 8.18
C TYR A 378 -2.14 14.81 8.68
N GLU A 379 -2.80 13.88 9.36
CA GLU A 379 -4.01 14.09 10.15
C GLU A 379 -3.68 13.80 11.63
N PRO A 380 -4.06 14.69 12.56
CA PRO A 380 -3.90 14.39 13.98
C PRO A 380 -4.96 13.37 14.43
N ARG A 381 -4.58 12.52 15.37
CA ARG A 381 -5.55 11.63 16.01
C ARG A 381 -6.65 12.44 16.69
N PRO A 382 -7.94 12.12 16.46
CA PRO A 382 -9.02 12.82 17.13
C PRO A 382 -9.01 12.64 18.65
N GLU A 383 -9.63 13.60 19.34
CA GLU A 383 -9.75 13.57 20.81
C GLU A 383 -10.60 12.38 21.27
N ARG A 384 -10.09 11.65 22.27
CA ARG A 384 -10.84 10.59 22.95
C ARG A 384 -11.91 11.17 23.85
N VAL A 385 -13.03 10.47 23.93
CA VAL A 385 -14.17 10.81 24.78
C VAL A 385 -14.42 9.67 25.77
N GLY A 386 -14.24 9.96 27.04
CA GLY A 386 -14.30 8.95 28.11
C GLY A 386 -13.03 8.10 28.21
N GLU A 387 -13.15 6.96 28.87
CA GLU A 387 -12.05 6.01 29.08
C GLU A 387 -12.12 4.86 28.10
N VAL A 388 -10.98 4.25 27.80
CA VAL A 388 -10.93 2.98 27.08
C VAL A 388 -11.47 1.89 27.99
N THR A 389 -12.36 1.06 27.47
CA THR A 389 -12.91 -0.08 28.18
C THR A 389 -12.42 -1.39 27.60
N THR A 390 -11.99 -2.30 28.46
CA THR A 390 -11.58 -3.66 28.07
C THR A 390 -12.46 -4.65 28.81
N SER A 391 -13.04 -5.61 28.09
CA SER A 391 -13.91 -6.65 28.66
C SER A 391 -13.83 -7.95 27.85
N ASP A 392 -14.42 -9.02 28.39
CA ASP A 392 -14.68 -10.28 27.69
C ASP A 392 -16.09 -10.35 27.06
N ALA A 393 -16.88 -9.28 27.23
CA ALA A 393 -18.21 -9.16 26.65
C ALA A 393 -18.15 -8.45 25.30
N ASN A 394 -18.89 -8.98 24.32
CA ASN A 394 -19.05 -8.36 22.99
C ASN A 394 -20.02 -7.18 22.98
N THR A 395 -20.45 -6.71 24.16
CA THR A 395 -21.32 -5.57 24.35
C THR A 395 -20.67 -4.49 25.19
N TYR A 396 -20.99 -3.24 24.91
CA TYR A 396 -20.50 -2.06 25.61
C TYR A 396 -21.63 -1.07 25.86
N GLU A 397 -21.85 -0.72 27.12
CA GLU A 397 -22.85 0.29 27.52
C GLU A 397 -22.15 1.54 28.02
N THR A 398 -22.58 2.70 27.52
CA THR A 398 -22.03 4.00 27.92
C THR A 398 -23.00 5.16 27.69
N THR A 399 -22.59 6.37 28.07
CA THR A 399 -23.37 7.60 27.94
C THR A 399 -22.48 8.76 27.50
N ILE A 400 -22.91 9.54 26.53
CA ILE A 400 -22.23 10.78 26.10
C ILE A 400 -23.00 11.99 26.63
N HIS A 401 -22.27 12.92 27.25
CA HIS A 401 -22.85 14.09 27.93
C HIS A 401 -22.75 15.40 27.14
N THR A 402 -22.15 15.37 25.95
CA THR A 402 -22.02 16.53 25.07
C THR A 402 -22.55 16.23 23.68
N SER A 403 -23.16 17.20 23.01
CA SER A 403 -23.59 17.05 21.62
C SER A 403 -22.36 17.13 20.68
N GLY A 404 -22.41 16.38 19.58
CA GLY A 404 -21.32 16.34 18.61
C GLY A 404 -21.38 15.12 17.70
N ASN A 405 -20.37 14.99 16.84
CA ASN A 405 -20.15 13.84 15.97
C ASN A 405 -19.04 12.98 16.58
N TYR A 406 -19.27 11.69 16.65
CA TYR A 406 -18.41 10.72 17.32
C TYR A 406 -18.26 9.47 16.47
N ARG A 407 -17.23 8.70 16.81
CA ARG A 407 -17.01 7.36 16.24
C ARG A 407 -16.65 6.40 17.37
N LEU A 408 -17.38 5.31 17.47
CA LEU A 408 -17.09 4.20 18.38
C LEU A 408 -16.23 3.20 17.64
N TYR A 409 -15.13 2.81 18.25
CA TYR A 409 -14.23 1.77 17.79
C TYR A 409 -14.38 0.52 18.66
N GLY A 410 -14.42 -0.64 18.01
CA GLY A 410 -14.35 -1.96 18.60
C GLY A 410 -13.13 -2.69 18.07
N TYR A 411 -12.26 -3.13 18.97
CA TYR A 411 -11.11 -3.98 18.67
C TYR A 411 -11.33 -5.35 19.32
N VAL A 412 -11.17 -6.40 18.55
CA VAL A 412 -11.32 -7.78 19.03
C VAL A 412 -9.97 -8.47 18.95
N LEU A 413 -9.43 -8.80 20.11
CA LEU A 413 -8.14 -9.45 20.27
C LEU A 413 -8.35 -10.92 20.65
N ASP A 414 -7.48 -11.74 20.10
CA ASP A 414 -7.22 -13.08 20.59
C ASP A 414 -5.72 -13.22 20.90
N ASN A 415 -5.29 -14.35 21.37
CA ASN A 415 -3.87 -14.57 21.70
C ASN A 415 -3.00 -14.93 20.48
N THR A 416 -3.48 -14.72 19.26
CA THR A 416 -2.74 -15.06 18.01
C THR A 416 -1.86 -13.92 17.51
N GLY A 417 -1.96 -12.73 18.13
CA GLY A 417 -1.25 -11.52 17.71
C GLY A 417 -1.92 -10.80 16.53
N PHE A 418 -3.21 -11.12 16.27
CA PHE A 418 -4.09 -10.37 15.39
C PHE A 418 -5.10 -9.55 16.17
N VAL A 419 -5.51 -8.43 15.59
CA VAL A 419 -6.61 -7.60 16.08
C VAL A 419 -7.57 -7.33 14.91
N SER A 420 -8.80 -7.76 15.07
CA SER A 420 -9.89 -7.41 14.16
C SER A 420 -10.54 -6.12 14.59
N THR A 421 -10.89 -5.26 13.63
CA THR A 421 -11.33 -3.89 13.89
C THR A 421 -12.66 -3.60 13.22
N VAL A 422 -13.46 -2.77 13.88
CA VAL A 422 -14.70 -2.21 13.36
C VAL A 422 -14.96 -0.86 14.00
N ASN A 423 -15.61 0.05 13.29
CA ASN A 423 -16.05 1.31 13.87
C ASN A 423 -17.40 1.75 13.32
N VAL A 424 -18.11 2.56 14.10
CA VAL A 424 -19.42 3.10 13.74
C VAL A 424 -19.47 4.60 14.05
N PRO A 425 -19.67 5.47 13.04
CA PRO A 425 -19.92 6.89 13.26
C PRO A 425 -21.34 7.11 13.78
N PHE A 426 -21.49 8.01 14.76
CA PHE A 426 -22.78 8.39 15.31
C PHE A 426 -22.81 9.87 15.73
N GLN A 427 -23.99 10.43 15.84
CA GLN A 427 -24.21 11.81 16.28
C GLN A 427 -24.95 11.83 17.62
N VAL A 428 -24.53 12.71 18.53
CA VAL A 428 -25.23 13.00 19.77
C VAL A 428 -25.86 14.38 19.67
N ILE A 429 -27.19 14.46 19.87
CA ILE A 429 -27.97 15.68 19.77
C ILE A 429 -28.52 16.07 21.12
N ASN A 430 -28.75 17.36 21.33
CA ASN A 430 -29.39 17.87 22.56
C ASN A 430 -30.78 17.26 22.77
N LYS A 431 -31.20 17.15 24.03
CA LYS A 431 -32.59 16.85 24.34
C LYS A 431 -33.41 18.08 23.92
N GLU A 432 -34.48 17.88 23.15
CA GLU A 432 -35.48 18.89 22.88
C GLU A 432 -36.23 19.25 24.18
#